data_947785e0559817169cee58d4553fa099
#
_entry.id   947785e0559817169cee58d4553fa099
#
_cell.length_a   1.000
_cell.length_b   1.000
_cell.length_c   1.000
_cell.angle_alpha   90.00
_cell.angle_beta   90.00
_cell.angle_gamma   90.00
#
_symmetry.space_group_name_H-M   'P 1'
#
loop_
_entity.id
_entity.type
_entity.pdbx_description
1 polymer ?
#
loop_
_entity_poly.entity_id
_entity_poly.type
_entity_poly.pdbx_seq_one_letter_code
_entity_poly.pdbx_strand_id
1 'polypeptide(L)'
;MARRFGTTMQAVEAWGRRWTENSLPMARAYMEAACRKKSLVCLAADRSTMAELNHLIDEVGPHLAALKTHVDLVDDWTPEAWSAFCSKATAADLLIFEDRKFADIGGISRKQMSGVYDIRSWADLVTAHLISGPDIVDGLQAGWEDVGRNGGVLLLAQMSSRGNLLNPAYTAQVVALGKTHPGVFGFIGNGSRPEELKLLRQAVGDGKLIWTPGVNLEVGDGEMGQRYGDPREAVLAGSDCIIVGSGIHKAENPALQAEAYAKASWSAFNERLK
;
A
#
# COMPACT_ATOMS: atom_id res chain seq x y z
N MET A 1 -19.40 7.48 -5.14
CA MET A 1 -19.39 7.28 -6.61
C MET A 1 -18.69 5.96 -6.90
N ALA A 2 -19.37 4.97 -7.50
CA ALA A 2 -18.73 3.71 -7.84
C ALA A 2 -17.62 3.96 -8.86
N ARG A 3 -16.39 3.54 -8.54
CA ARG A 3 -15.27 3.56 -9.52
C ARG A 3 -15.74 2.77 -10.75
N ARG A 4 -15.60 3.35 -11.94
CA ARG A 4 -15.84 2.61 -13.19
C ARG A 4 -14.67 1.64 -13.37
N PHE A 5 -14.88 0.40 -13.01
CA PHE A 5 -13.93 -0.69 -13.23
C PHE A 5 -14.01 -1.11 -14.69
N GLY A 6 -13.35 -0.36 -15.59
CA GLY A 6 -13.13 -0.82 -16.95
C GLY A 6 -12.00 -1.81 -16.95
N THR A 7 -12.24 -3.08 -17.29
CA THR A 7 -11.19 -4.07 -17.48
C THR A 7 -10.36 -3.66 -18.69
N THR A 8 -9.12 -3.24 -18.51
CA THR A 8 -8.24 -2.96 -19.62
C THR A 8 -7.47 -4.23 -20.00
N MET A 9 -7.47 -4.63 -21.26
CA MET A 9 -6.69 -5.77 -21.74
C MET A 9 -5.21 -5.65 -21.31
N GLN A 10 -4.68 -4.43 -21.29
CA GLN A 10 -3.32 -4.15 -20.87
C GLN A 10 -3.06 -4.56 -19.39
N ALA A 11 -4.01 -4.33 -18.47
CA ALA A 11 -3.84 -4.72 -17.08
C ALA A 11 -3.90 -6.24 -16.92
N VAL A 12 -4.79 -6.92 -17.63
CA VAL A 12 -4.87 -8.39 -17.66
C VAL A 12 -3.53 -9.01 -18.10
N GLU A 13 -2.98 -8.50 -19.19
CA GLU A 13 -1.72 -8.98 -19.75
C GLU A 13 -0.53 -8.72 -18.82
N ALA A 14 -0.42 -7.48 -18.30
CA ALA A 14 0.69 -7.07 -17.45
C ALA A 14 0.72 -7.77 -16.09
N TRP A 15 -0.44 -8.04 -15.48
CA TRP A 15 -0.52 -8.59 -14.12
C TRP A 15 -0.74 -10.12 -14.08
N GLY A 16 -1.17 -10.74 -15.19
CA GLY A 16 -1.30 -12.18 -15.32
C GLY A 16 -2.09 -12.81 -14.17
N ARG A 17 -1.48 -13.76 -13.45
CA ARG A 17 -2.13 -14.48 -12.34
C ARG A 17 -2.53 -13.57 -11.18
N ARG A 18 -1.81 -12.46 -10.92
CA ARG A 18 -2.21 -11.47 -9.90
C ARG A 18 -3.58 -10.87 -10.21
N TRP A 19 -3.87 -10.63 -11.49
CA TRP A 19 -5.18 -10.14 -11.94
C TRP A 19 -6.28 -11.19 -11.77
N THR A 20 -6.01 -12.44 -12.14
CA THR A 20 -7.03 -13.50 -12.17
C THR A 20 -7.32 -14.08 -10.79
N GLU A 21 -6.32 -14.18 -9.92
CA GLU A 21 -6.44 -14.82 -8.60
C GLU A 21 -6.81 -13.84 -7.48
N ASN A 22 -6.56 -12.54 -7.63
CA ASN A 22 -6.96 -11.54 -6.64
C ASN A 22 -8.38 -11.03 -6.95
N SER A 23 -9.37 -11.53 -6.19
CA SER A 23 -10.78 -11.22 -6.41
C SER A 23 -11.22 -9.86 -5.86
N LEU A 24 -10.38 -9.19 -5.03
CA LEU A 24 -10.74 -7.93 -4.42
C LEU A 24 -10.86 -6.81 -5.47
N PRO A 25 -11.97 -6.04 -5.50
CA PRO A 25 -12.16 -4.97 -6.46
C PRO A 25 -11.04 -3.91 -6.43
N MET A 26 -10.54 -3.56 -5.21
CA MET A 26 -9.47 -2.58 -5.07
C MET A 26 -8.12 -3.09 -5.59
N ALA A 27 -7.87 -4.41 -5.63
CA ALA A 27 -6.66 -4.94 -6.25
C ALA A 27 -6.66 -4.70 -7.76
N ARG A 28 -7.79 -4.92 -8.43
CA ARG A 28 -7.96 -4.61 -9.84
C ARG A 28 -7.86 -3.12 -10.11
N ALA A 29 -8.51 -2.29 -9.27
CA ALA A 29 -8.42 -0.83 -9.37
C ALA A 29 -6.96 -0.34 -9.28
N TYR A 30 -6.17 -0.89 -8.34
CA TYR A 30 -4.75 -0.60 -8.23
C TYR A 30 -3.99 -0.99 -9.51
N MET A 31 -4.16 -2.23 -9.98
CA MET A 31 -3.45 -2.75 -11.16
C MET A 31 -3.78 -1.94 -12.42
N GLU A 32 -5.03 -1.51 -12.58
CA GLU A 32 -5.43 -0.62 -13.67
C GLU A 32 -4.82 0.78 -13.56
N ALA A 33 -4.84 1.38 -12.35
CA ALA A 33 -4.23 2.69 -12.10
C ALA A 33 -2.72 2.65 -12.40
N ALA A 34 -2.04 1.60 -11.94
CA ALA A 34 -0.61 1.39 -12.19
C ALA A 34 -0.29 1.31 -13.70
N CYS A 35 -1.11 0.60 -14.47
CA CYS A 35 -0.96 0.51 -15.93
C CYS A 35 -1.22 1.86 -16.62
N ARG A 36 -2.29 2.57 -16.25
CA ARG A 36 -2.61 3.88 -16.85
C ARG A 36 -1.52 4.91 -16.61
N LYS A 37 -1.01 4.95 -15.39
CA LYS A 37 0.00 5.93 -14.94
C LYS A 37 1.45 5.47 -15.19
N LYS A 38 1.65 4.22 -15.62
CA LYS A 38 2.97 3.59 -15.77
C LYS A 38 3.82 3.77 -14.51
N SER A 39 3.24 3.44 -13.36
CA SER A 39 3.82 3.67 -12.04
C SER A 39 3.41 2.60 -11.04
N LEU A 40 4.34 2.13 -10.22
CA LEU A 40 4.09 1.29 -9.06
C LEU A 40 4.25 2.07 -7.75
N VAL A 41 4.16 3.40 -7.79
CA VAL A 41 4.43 4.25 -6.62
C VAL A 41 3.17 4.44 -5.77
N CYS A 42 3.31 4.14 -4.48
CA CYS A 42 2.43 4.61 -3.42
C CYS A 42 3.18 5.70 -2.63
N LEU A 43 2.65 6.92 -2.59
CA LEU A 43 3.24 7.98 -1.77
C LEU A 43 2.85 7.79 -0.30
N ALA A 44 3.84 7.76 0.61
CA ALA A 44 3.59 7.97 2.03
C ALA A 44 3.48 9.48 2.28
N ALA A 45 2.24 9.97 2.37
CA ALA A 45 1.92 11.39 2.52
C ALA A 45 1.94 11.80 4.00
N ASP A 46 3.11 11.67 4.64
CA ASP A 46 3.30 11.94 6.06
C ASP A 46 3.44 13.46 6.26
N ARG A 47 2.31 14.19 6.21
CA ARG A 47 2.18 15.64 6.39
C ARG A 47 1.21 15.95 7.52
N SER A 48 1.40 17.09 8.17
CA SER A 48 0.63 17.45 9.36
C SER A 48 -0.55 18.39 9.09
N THR A 49 -0.72 18.88 7.86
CA THR A 49 -1.84 19.77 7.53
C THR A 49 -2.58 19.33 6.27
N MET A 50 -3.88 19.63 6.23
CA MET A 50 -4.74 19.38 5.07
C MET A 50 -4.27 20.14 3.83
N ALA A 51 -3.70 21.34 4.01
CA ALA A 51 -3.18 22.14 2.92
C ALA A 51 -1.99 21.44 2.24
N GLU A 52 -1.02 20.94 3.02
CA GLU A 52 0.14 20.20 2.50
C GLU A 52 -0.27 18.90 1.80
N LEU A 53 -1.22 18.15 2.40
CA LEU A 53 -1.73 16.91 1.80
C LEU A 53 -2.41 17.18 0.44
N ASN A 54 -3.24 18.22 0.36
CA ASN A 54 -3.89 18.59 -0.89
C ASN A 54 -2.90 19.06 -1.97
N HIS A 55 -1.88 19.82 -1.56
CA HIS A 55 -0.81 20.27 -2.46
C HIS A 55 -0.03 19.09 -3.06
N LEU A 56 0.32 18.10 -2.21
CA LEU A 56 1.00 16.90 -2.70
C LEU A 56 0.20 16.14 -3.76
N ILE A 57 -1.13 15.99 -3.59
CA ILE A 57 -1.96 15.32 -4.62
C ILE A 57 -1.92 16.09 -5.93
N ASP A 58 -2.01 17.43 -5.89
CA ASP A 58 -1.97 18.27 -7.09
C ASP A 58 -0.64 18.13 -7.83
N GLU A 59 0.45 18.10 -7.07
CA GLU A 59 1.80 18.12 -7.62
C GLU A 59 2.25 16.75 -8.13
N VAL A 60 2.02 15.68 -7.37
CA VAL A 60 2.60 14.35 -7.68
C VAL A 60 1.58 13.29 -8.09
N GLY A 61 0.29 13.56 -7.93
CA GLY A 61 -0.79 12.61 -8.22
C GLY A 61 -0.72 11.91 -9.59
N PRO A 62 -0.32 12.58 -10.68
CA PRO A 62 -0.15 11.94 -11.99
C PRO A 62 0.85 10.79 -12.02
N HIS A 63 1.82 10.76 -11.09
CA HIS A 63 2.90 9.77 -11.02
C HIS A 63 2.66 8.66 -9.97
N LEU A 64 1.50 8.68 -9.29
CA LEU A 64 1.19 7.77 -8.19
C LEU A 64 0.06 6.81 -8.57
N ALA A 65 0.16 5.55 -8.16
CA ALA A 65 -0.94 4.57 -8.25
C ALA A 65 -1.75 4.47 -6.94
N ALA A 66 -1.18 4.89 -5.81
CA ALA A 66 -1.84 4.87 -4.51
C ALA A 66 -1.28 5.97 -3.60
N LEU A 67 -2.02 6.24 -2.52
CA LEU A 67 -1.68 7.20 -1.48
C LEU A 67 -1.79 6.53 -0.12
N LYS A 68 -0.68 6.50 0.63
CA LYS A 68 -0.65 6.04 2.03
C LYS A 68 -0.79 7.23 2.97
N THR A 69 -1.69 7.10 3.92
CA THR A 69 -1.95 8.10 4.96
C THR A 69 -1.72 7.56 6.36
N HIS A 70 -1.49 8.48 7.28
CA HIS A 70 -1.60 8.35 8.71
C HIS A 70 -2.51 9.49 9.17
N VAL A 71 -3.81 9.25 9.22
CA VAL A 71 -4.81 10.29 9.51
C VAL A 71 -4.60 10.98 10.86
N ASP A 72 -4.01 10.25 11.81
CA ASP A 72 -3.69 10.73 13.16
C ASP A 72 -2.45 11.64 13.23
N LEU A 73 -1.76 11.90 12.12
CA LEU A 73 -0.71 12.92 12.03
C LEU A 73 -1.23 14.31 11.63
N VAL A 74 -2.52 14.43 11.29
CA VAL A 74 -3.08 15.66 10.71
C VAL A 74 -3.64 16.57 11.81
N ASP A 75 -2.96 17.69 12.08
CA ASP A 75 -3.26 18.62 13.16
C ASP A 75 -4.58 19.38 12.96
N ASP A 76 -4.91 19.73 11.72
CA ASP A 76 -6.11 20.47 11.32
C ASP A 76 -7.20 19.57 10.71
N TRP A 77 -7.21 18.27 11.10
CA TRP A 77 -8.19 17.31 10.64
C TRP A 77 -9.62 17.68 11.04
N THR A 78 -10.54 17.64 10.09
CA THR A 78 -11.98 17.59 10.32
C THR A 78 -12.63 16.57 9.41
N PRO A 79 -13.79 16.01 9.74
CA PRO A 79 -14.48 15.03 8.88
C PRO A 79 -14.74 15.58 7.47
N GLU A 80 -15.12 16.85 7.36
CA GLU A 80 -15.47 17.52 6.09
C GLU A 80 -14.21 17.72 5.22
N ALA A 81 -13.12 18.24 5.81
CA ALA A 81 -11.86 18.46 5.11
C ALA A 81 -11.26 17.12 4.64
N TRP A 82 -11.34 16.09 5.49
CA TRP A 82 -10.86 14.75 5.15
C TRP A 82 -11.67 14.09 4.04
N SER A 83 -13.01 14.23 4.08
CA SER A 83 -13.89 13.73 3.02
C SER A 83 -13.61 14.39 1.68
N ALA A 84 -13.36 15.71 1.67
CA ALA A 84 -12.98 16.45 0.46
C ALA A 84 -11.61 15.96 -0.08
N PHE A 85 -10.64 15.75 0.79
CA PHE A 85 -9.32 15.20 0.45
C PHE A 85 -9.43 13.77 -0.16
N CYS A 86 -10.19 12.88 0.47
CA CYS A 86 -10.43 11.53 -0.06
C CYS A 86 -11.12 11.57 -1.42
N SER A 87 -12.06 12.47 -1.61
CA SER A 87 -12.73 12.67 -2.90
C SER A 87 -11.75 13.15 -3.98
N LYS A 88 -10.84 14.07 -3.64
CA LYS A 88 -9.77 14.55 -4.52
C LYS A 88 -8.80 13.43 -4.89
N ALA A 89 -8.34 12.64 -3.91
CA ALA A 89 -7.46 11.50 -4.15
C ALA A 89 -8.13 10.47 -5.08
N THR A 90 -9.41 10.17 -4.86
CA THR A 90 -10.19 9.28 -5.73
C THR A 90 -10.34 9.83 -7.14
N ALA A 91 -10.59 11.14 -7.29
CA ALA A 91 -10.67 11.80 -8.60
C ALA A 91 -9.32 11.79 -9.35
N ALA A 92 -8.22 11.80 -8.61
CA ALA A 92 -6.86 11.64 -9.14
C ALA A 92 -6.49 10.15 -9.41
N ASP A 93 -7.46 9.22 -9.34
CA ASP A 93 -7.28 7.79 -9.57
C ASP A 93 -6.23 7.16 -8.61
N LEU A 94 -6.30 7.50 -7.33
CA LEU A 94 -5.46 6.99 -6.27
C LEU A 94 -6.26 6.06 -5.34
N LEU A 95 -5.74 4.87 -5.07
CA LEU A 95 -6.17 4.08 -3.93
C LEU A 95 -5.74 4.74 -2.64
N ILE A 96 -6.64 4.82 -1.64
CA ILE A 96 -6.33 5.38 -0.34
C ILE A 96 -6.03 4.25 0.64
N PHE A 97 -4.82 4.26 1.17
CA PHE A 97 -4.27 3.26 2.05
C PHE A 97 -3.95 3.89 3.43
N GLU A 98 -4.68 3.50 4.47
CA GLU A 98 -4.37 3.94 5.85
C GLU A 98 -3.42 2.95 6.51
N ASP A 99 -2.19 3.38 6.81
CA ASP A 99 -1.13 2.56 7.40
C ASP A 99 -1.25 2.51 8.93
N ARG A 100 -2.39 2.00 9.43
CA ARG A 100 -2.74 1.97 10.86
C ARG A 100 -2.00 0.91 11.65
N LYS A 101 -1.56 -0.17 11.00
CA LYS A 101 -0.92 -1.34 11.63
C LYS A 101 -1.76 -1.90 12.79
N PHE A 102 -3.03 -2.20 12.52
CA PHE A 102 -3.90 -2.84 13.50
C PHE A 102 -3.24 -4.09 14.08
N ALA A 103 -3.34 -4.29 15.39
CA ALA A 103 -2.66 -5.38 16.08
C ALA A 103 -3.48 -5.99 17.24
N ASP A 104 -4.74 -5.59 17.38
CA ASP A 104 -5.65 -6.09 18.42
C ASP A 104 -6.53 -7.23 17.88
N ILE A 105 -7.27 -7.89 18.76
CA ILE A 105 -8.26 -8.92 18.39
C ILE A 105 -9.33 -8.35 17.44
N GLY A 106 -9.94 -9.20 16.62
CA GLY A 106 -10.86 -8.79 15.57
C GLY A 106 -11.97 -7.85 16.03
N GLY A 107 -12.61 -8.15 17.17
CA GLY A 107 -13.68 -7.32 17.72
C GLY A 107 -13.23 -5.90 18.12
N ILE A 108 -12.02 -5.72 18.61
CA ILE A 108 -11.46 -4.40 18.94
C ILE A 108 -11.01 -3.68 17.67
N SER A 109 -10.33 -4.38 16.75
CA SER A 109 -9.92 -3.83 15.47
C SER A 109 -11.11 -3.30 14.65
N ARG A 110 -12.26 -4.02 14.64
CA ARG A 110 -13.52 -3.52 14.04
C ARG A 110 -13.98 -2.19 14.67
N LYS A 111 -13.93 -2.09 16.02
CA LYS A 111 -14.27 -0.83 16.71
C LYS A 111 -13.28 0.30 16.40
N GLN A 112 -11.99 -0.01 16.29
CA GLN A 112 -10.98 0.96 15.91
C GLN A 112 -11.21 1.51 14.49
N MET A 113 -11.72 0.68 13.56
CA MET A 113 -12.14 1.13 12.22
C MET A 113 -13.25 2.17 12.25
N SER A 114 -14.16 2.09 13.23
CA SER A 114 -15.30 2.99 13.42
C SER A 114 -15.04 4.10 14.44
N GLY A 115 -13.80 4.27 14.89
CA GLY A 115 -13.43 5.29 15.87
C GLY A 115 -13.51 6.72 15.32
N VAL A 116 -12.81 7.66 15.98
CA VAL A 116 -12.86 9.10 15.67
C VAL A 116 -12.68 9.42 14.19
N TYR A 117 -11.78 8.71 13.52
CA TYR A 117 -11.47 8.94 12.10
C TYR A 117 -12.36 8.17 11.13
N ASP A 118 -13.25 7.31 11.61
CA ASP A 118 -14.14 6.44 10.81
C ASP A 118 -13.47 5.85 9.54
N ILE A 119 -12.32 5.20 9.75
CA ILE A 119 -11.40 4.71 8.71
C ILE A 119 -12.15 3.84 7.68
N ARG A 120 -13.13 3.05 8.13
CA ARG A 120 -13.94 2.18 7.29
C ARG A 120 -14.74 2.92 6.21
N SER A 121 -15.06 4.21 6.44
CA SER A 121 -15.88 5.00 5.50
C SER A 121 -15.09 5.52 4.30
N TRP A 122 -13.76 5.58 4.36
CA TRP A 122 -12.93 6.20 3.33
C TRP A 122 -11.72 5.38 2.88
N ALA A 123 -11.05 4.61 3.76
CA ALA A 123 -9.89 3.82 3.38
C ALA A 123 -10.27 2.64 2.48
N ASP A 124 -9.52 2.44 1.41
CA ASP A 124 -9.64 1.26 0.55
C ASP A 124 -8.79 0.09 1.07
N LEU A 125 -7.68 0.42 1.72
CA LEU A 125 -6.75 -0.54 2.32
C LEU A 125 -6.34 -0.12 3.71
N VAL A 126 -6.07 -1.10 4.57
CA VAL A 126 -5.39 -0.89 5.86
C VAL A 126 -4.29 -1.92 6.06
N THR A 127 -3.31 -1.60 6.93
CA THR A 127 -2.33 -2.58 7.40
C THR A 127 -2.75 -3.24 8.69
N ALA A 128 -2.37 -4.52 8.86
CA ALA A 128 -2.54 -5.25 10.11
C ALA A 128 -1.38 -6.21 10.38
N HIS A 129 -1.07 -6.39 11.66
CA HIS A 129 -0.26 -7.49 12.17
C HIS A 129 -1.16 -8.70 12.46
N LEU A 130 -0.61 -9.91 12.28
CA LEU A 130 -1.31 -11.14 12.63
C LEU A 130 -1.00 -11.61 14.07
N ILE A 131 -0.37 -10.76 14.87
CA ILE A 131 0.11 -11.11 16.22
C ILE A 131 -1.01 -11.48 17.19
N SER A 132 -2.19 -10.90 16.99
CA SER A 132 -3.40 -11.16 17.80
C SER A 132 -4.24 -12.33 17.29
N GLY A 133 -3.79 -13.03 16.24
CA GLY A 133 -4.53 -14.16 15.63
C GLY A 133 -5.24 -13.79 14.33
N PRO A 134 -5.81 -14.81 13.65
CA PRO A 134 -6.39 -14.68 12.31
C PRO A 134 -7.64 -13.79 12.24
N ASP A 135 -8.45 -13.78 13.30
CA ASP A 135 -9.74 -13.09 13.35
C ASP A 135 -9.65 -11.56 13.17
N ILE A 136 -8.42 -11.01 13.24
CA ILE A 136 -8.22 -9.58 12.98
C ILE A 136 -8.67 -9.20 11.56
N VAL A 137 -8.43 -10.06 10.57
CA VAL A 137 -8.82 -9.78 9.18
C VAL A 137 -10.34 -9.77 9.05
N ASP A 138 -11.03 -10.75 9.65
CA ASP A 138 -12.50 -10.79 9.66
C ASP A 138 -13.10 -9.59 10.38
N GLY A 139 -12.51 -9.17 11.51
CA GLY A 139 -12.92 -7.97 12.24
C GLY A 139 -12.81 -6.69 11.40
N LEU A 140 -11.72 -6.53 10.63
CA LEU A 140 -11.52 -5.40 9.74
C LEU A 140 -12.50 -5.45 8.55
N GLN A 141 -12.74 -6.64 7.96
CA GLN A 141 -13.73 -6.80 6.89
C GLN A 141 -15.13 -6.43 7.37
N ALA A 142 -15.53 -6.93 8.54
CA ALA A 142 -16.82 -6.57 9.16
C ALA A 142 -16.95 -5.05 9.39
N GLY A 143 -15.83 -4.36 9.66
CA GLY A 143 -15.81 -2.89 9.76
C GLY A 143 -16.24 -2.20 8.47
N TRP A 144 -15.78 -2.65 7.31
CA TRP A 144 -16.21 -2.12 6.00
C TRP A 144 -17.66 -2.53 5.66
N GLU A 145 -18.05 -3.77 5.99
CA GLU A 145 -19.40 -4.27 5.77
C GLU A 145 -20.45 -3.43 6.51
N ASP A 146 -20.15 -2.95 7.73
CA ASP A 146 -21.03 -2.08 8.52
C ASP A 146 -21.48 -0.82 7.77
N VAL A 147 -20.69 -0.36 6.81
CA VAL A 147 -20.95 0.85 6.00
C VAL A 147 -21.19 0.53 4.51
N GLY A 148 -21.42 -0.74 4.18
CA GLY A 148 -21.69 -1.20 2.81
C GLY A 148 -20.53 -1.02 1.85
N ARG A 149 -19.27 -1.03 2.36
CA ARG A 149 -18.04 -0.93 1.56
C ARG A 149 -17.27 -2.25 1.54
N ASN A 150 -16.38 -2.36 0.58
CA ASN A 150 -15.36 -3.40 0.53
C ASN A 150 -13.99 -2.73 0.74
N GLY A 151 -13.14 -3.36 1.52
CA GLY A 151 -11.76 -2.97 1.72
C GLY A 151 -10.80 -4.15 1.64
N GLY A 152 -9.52 -3.90 1.71
CA GLY A 152 -8.49 -4.92 1.67
C GLY A 152 -7.46 -4.75 2.79
N VAL A 153 -7.00 -5.88 3.33
CA VAL A 153 -5.97 -5.87 4.37
C VAL A 153 -4.61 -6.19 3.76
N LEU A 154 -3.62 -5.33 4.02
CA LEU A 154 -2.20 -5.60 3.80
C LEU A 154 -1.61 -6.15 5.10
N LEU A 155 -1.26 -7.44 5.11
CA LEU A 155 -0.65 -8.08 6.27
C LEU A 155 0.86 -7.80 6.32
N LEU A 156 1.36 -7.40 7.49
CA LEU A 156 2.79 -7.17 7.70
C LEU A 156 3.54 -8.52 7.78
N ALA A 157 4.09 -8.97 6.65
CA ALA A 157 4.93 -10.16 6.59
C ALA A 157 6.40 -9.86 6.93
N GLN A 158 6.88 -8.65 6.56
CA GLN A 158 8.22 -8.15 6.86
C GLN A 158 8.16 -6.67 7.24
N MET A 159 9.23 -6.14 7.84
CA MET A 159 9.38 -4.71 8.14
C MET A 159 10.78 -4.23 7.75
N SER A 160 10.88 -2.97 7.28
CA SER A 160 12.14 -2.35 6.86
C SER A 160 12.96 -1.78 8.02
N SER A 161 12.34 -1.55 9.20
CA SER A 161 13.03 -1.02 10.38
C SER A 161 14.07 -2.00 10.95
N ARG A 162 15.20 -1.45 11.37
CA ARG A 162 16.27 -2.21 12.04
C ARG A 162 15.81 -2.67 13.43
N GLY A 163 16.09 -3.92 13.77
CA GLY A 163 15.79 -4.48 15.09
C GLY A 163 14.33 -4.84 15.32
N ASN A 164 13.49 -4.87 14.27
CA ASN A 164 12.13 -5.38 14.41
C ASN A 164 12.12 -6.88 14.78
N LEU A 165 11.06 -7.31 15.45
CA LEU A 165 10.95 -8.67 16.00
C LEU A 165 10.27 -9.68 15.06
N LEU A 166 9.91 -9.29 13.85
CA LEU A 166 9.36 -10.22 12.87
C LEU A 166 10.44 -11.20 12.42
N ASN A 167 10.12 -12.48 12.49
CA ASN A 167 11.03 -13.57 12.18
C ASN A 167 10.45 -14.48 11.09
N PRO A 168 11.25 -15.38 10.49
CA PRO A 168 10.78 -16.25 9.41
C PRO A 168 9.57 -17.11 9.74
N ALA A 169 9.45 -17.57 11.01
CA ALA A 169 8.31 -18.39 11.42
C ALA A 169 7.00 -17.57 11.43
N TYR A 170 7.05 -16.33 11.91
CA TYR A 170 5.94 -15.41 11.87
C TYR A 170 5.55 -15.09 10.41
N THR A 171 6.54 -14.77 9.55
CA THR A 171 6.32 -14.51 8.13
C THR A 171 5.62 -15.69 7.45
N ALA A 172 6.05 -16.92 7.72
CA ALA A 172 5.45 -18.13 7.15
C ALA A 172 3.97 -18.29 7.53
N GLN A 173 3.61 -18.02 8.79
CA GLN A 173 2.24 -18.07 9.27
C GLN A 173 1.36 -16.98 8.62
N VAL A 174 1.88 -15.75 8.54
CA VAL A 174 1.20 -14.62 7.87
C VAL A 174 0.91 -14.95 6.41
N VAL A 175 1.89 -15.50 5.69
CA VAL A 175 1.73 -15.88 4.29
C VAL A 175 0.74 -17.04 4.14
N ALA A 176 0.83 -18.08 4.98
CA ALA A 176 -0.06 -19.24 4.90
C ALA A 176 -1.54 -18.84 5.04
N LEU A 177 -1.85 -17.96 6.00
CA LEU A 177 -3.19 -17.43 6.17
C LEU A 177 -3.59 -16.49 5.04
N GLY A 178 -2.76 -15.49 4.74
CA GLY A 178 -3.12 -14.42 3.83
C GLY A 178 -3.28 -14.87 2.38
N LYS A 179 -2.62 -15.95 1.96
CA LYS A 179 -2.79 -16.51 0.60
C LYS A 179 -4.23 -16.96 0.31
N THR A 180 -4.90 -17.51 1.30
CA THR A 180 -6.22 -18.11 1.16
C THR A 180 -7.36 -17.22 1.62
N HIS A 181 -7.06 -16.23 2.47
CA HIS A 181 -8.11 -15.38 3.05
C HIS A 181 -8.61 -14.36 2.01
N PRO A 182 -9.94 -14.30 1.76
CA PRO A 182 -10.52 -13.44 0.72
C PRO A 182 -10.35 -11.94 1.02
N GLY A 183 -10.36 -11.54 2.30
CA GLY A 183 -10.17 -10.14 2.73
C GLY A 183 -8.73 -9.64 2.68
N VAL A 184 -7.75 -10.51 2.42
CA VAL A 184 -6.35 -10.12 2.31
C VAL A 184 -6.05 -9.65 0.89
N PHE A 185 -5.74 -8.37 0.75
CA PHE A 185 -5.29 -7.74 -0.49
C PHE A 185 -3.88 -8.20 -0.88
N GLY A 186 -2.99 -8.27 0.11
CA GLY A 186 -1.60 -8.60 -0.10
C GLY A 186 -0.78 -8.49 1.18
N PHE A 187 0.52 -8.31 1.00
CA PHE A 187 1.49 -8.32 2.09
C PHE A 187 2.40 -7.10 2.03
N ILE A 188 2.83 -6.65 3.22
CA ILE A 188 3.95 -5.71 3.34
C ILE A 188 5.23 -6.53 3.40
N GLY A 189 6.13 -6.26 2.44
CA GLY A 189 7.50 -6.80 2.38
C GLY A 189 8.55 -5.77 2.76
N ASN A 190 9.83 -6.17 2.73
CA ASN A 190 10.96 -5.29 3.04
C ASN A 190 11.73 -4.91 1.77
N GLY A 191 11.53 -3.69 1.27
CA GLY A 191 12.17 -3.18 0.05
C GLY A 191 13.68 -2.93 0.21
N SER A 192 14.20 -2.81 1.44
CA SER A 192 15.63 -2.63 1.69
C SER A 192 16.44 -3.94 1.61
N ARG A 193 15.77 -5.09 1.44
CA ARG A 193 16.41 -6.42 1.41
C ARG A 193 15.87 -7.27 0.27
N PRO A 194 16.37 -7.09 -0.95
CA PRO A 194 15.88 -7.79 -2.14
C PRO A 194 15.89 -9.32 -2.02
N GLU A 195 16.89 -9.92 -1.37
CA GLU A 195 16.96 -11.37 -1.20
C GLU A 195 15.87 -11.91 -0.27
N GLU A 196 15.60 -11.23 0.85
CA GLU A 196 14.48 -11.58 1.74
C GLU A 196 13.12 -11.40 1.02
N LEU A 197 13.02 -10.38 0.18
CA LEU A 197 11.82 -10.09 -0.60
C LEU A 197 11.57 -11.16 -1.70
N LYS A 198 12.61 -11.67 -2.34
CA LYS A 198 12.50 -12.81 -3.29
C LYS A 198 11.93 -14.04 -2.60
N LEU A 199 12.41 -14.36 -1.39
CA LEU A 199 11.89 -15.48 -0.60
C LEU A 199 10.42 -15.26 -0.24
N LEU A 200 10.05 -14.04 0.13
CA LEU A 200 8.65 -13.69 0.39
C LEU A 200 7.80 -13.89 -0.88
N ARG A 201 8.26 -13.40 -2.04
CA ARG A 201 7.56 -13.57 -3.31
C ARG A 201 7.36 -15.05 -3.67
N GLN A 202 8.37 -15.87 -3.49
CA GLN A 202 8.26 -17.32 -3.72
C GLN A 202 7.22 -17.96 -2.79
N ALA A 203 7.19 -17.59 -1.52
CA ALA A 203 6.22 -18.09 -0.55
C ALA A 203 4.79 -17.62 -0.85
N VAL A 204 4.61 -16.35 -1.21
CA VAL A 204 3.31 -15.75 -1.56
C VAL A 204 2.78 -16.32 -2.88
N GLY A 205 3.66 -16.56 -3.87
CA GLY A 205 3.26 -16.90 -5.24
C GLY A 205 2.69 -15.68 -5.98
N ASP A 206 1.92 -15.91 -7.03
CA ASP A 206 1.45 -14.86 -7.95
C ASP A 206 0.03 -14.34 -7.65
N GLY A 207 -0.69 -14.97 -6.72
CA GLY A 207 -2.11 -14.63 -6.45
C GLY A 207 -2.33 -13.39 -5.58
N LYS A 208 -1.31 -12.91 -4.87
CA LYS A 208 -1.42 -11.76 -3.96
C LYS A 208 -0.33 -10.74 -4.24
N LEU A 209 -0.64 -9.47 -3.97
CA LEU A 209 0.28 -8.34 -4.15
C LEU A 209 1.27 -8.23 -2.97
N ILE A 210 2.48 -7.74 -3.25
CA ILE A 210 3.46 -7.37 -2.23
C ILE A 210 3.79 -5.89 -2.39
N TRP A 211 3.58 -5.13 -1.32
CA TRP A 211 3.89 -3.71 -1.24
C TRP A 211 5.08 -3.49 -0.32
N THR A 212 6.04 -2.65 -0.72
CA THR A 212 7.31 -2.53 0.01
C THR A 212 7.65 -1.10 0.37
N PRO A 213 7.69 -0.76 1.67
CA PRO A 213 8.42 0.39 2.18
C PRO A 213 9.93 0.10 2.22
N GLY A 214 10.71 1.10 2.61
CA GLY A 214 12.17 0.97 2.75
C GLY A 214 12.88 1.03 1.41
N VAL A 215 12.44 1.89 0.51
CA VAL A 215 13.09 2.16 -0.77
C VAL A 215 13.38 3.65 -0.95
N ASN A 216 14.53 3.96 -1.56
CA ASN A 216 14.92 5.30 -1.94
C ASN A 216 15.84 5.21 -3.16
N LEU A 217 15.77 6.18 -4.07
CA LEU A 217 16.74 6.31 -5.16
C LEU A 217 18.15 6.57 -4.62
N GLU A 218 18.26 7.18 -3.44
CA GLU A 218 19.48 7.28 -2.64
C GLU A 218 19.49 6.16 -1.60
N VAL A 219 20.21 5.08 -1.90
CA VAL A 219 20.33 3.90 -1.04
C VAL A 219 21.12 4.24 0.22
N GLY A 220 20.68 3.76 1.38
CA GLY A 220 21.41 3.95 2.64
C GLY A 220 20.55 3.81 3.89
N ASP A 221 21.13 4.23 5.01
CA ASP A 221 20.42 4.30 6.29
C ASP A 221 19.69 5.64 6.42
N GLY A 222 18.42 5.57 6.82
CA GLY A 222 17.60 6.72 7.17
C GLY A 222 17.57 6.97 8.67
N GLU A 223 16.78 7.97 9.06
CA GLU A 223 16.56 8.32 10.46
C GLU A 223 15.81 7.23 11.23
N MET A 224 15.98 7.19 12.56
CA MET A 224 15.25 6.31 13.48
C MET A 224 15.30 4.82 13.12
N GLY A 225 16.39 4.35 12.52
CA GLY A 225 16.60 2.94 12.18
C GLY A 225 15.91 2.49 10.88
N GLN A 226 15.37 3.39 10.09
CA GLN A 226 14.87 3.11 8.74
C GLN A 226 16.06 2.74 7.82
N ARG A 227 15.84 1.80 6.89
CA ARG A 227 16.79 1.40 5.85
C ARG A 227 16.15 1.56 4.49
N TYR A 228 16.96 1.97 3.51
CA TYR A 228 16.52 2.19 2.14
C TYR A 228 17.33 1.34 1.17
N GLY A 229 16.62 0.54 0.37
CA GLY A 229 17.15 -0.17 -0.79
C GLY A 229 16.78 0.54 -2.09
N ASP A 230 17.34 0.05 -3.18
CA ASP A 230 17.02 0.55 -4.51
C ASP A 230 15.59 0.14 -4.92
N PRO A 231 14.73 1.06 -5.38
CA PRO A 231 13.36 0.77 -5.79
C PRO A 231 13.28 -0.19 -6.98
N ARG A 232 14.24 -0.13 -7.92
CA ARG A 232 14.30 -1.05 -9.06
C ARG A 232 14.58 -2.48 -8.60
N GLU A 233 15.56 -2.66 -7.71
CA GLU A 233 15.90 -3.98 -7.16
C GLU A 233 14.73 -4.56 -6.34
N ALA A 234 14.01 -3.73 -5.60
CA ALA A 234 12.81 -4.17 -4.89
C ALA A 234 11.73 -4.70 -5.85
N VAL A 235 11.49 -4.01 -6.97
CA VAL A 235 10.51 -4.45 -7.98
C VAL A 235 10.96 -5.74 -8.66
N LEU A 236 12.24 -5.85 -9.05
CA LEU A 236 12.81 -7.09 -9.64
C LEU A 236 12.74 -8.26 -8.66
N ALA A 237 12.91 -8.00 -7.37
CA ALA A 237 12.78 -9.01 -6.31
C ALA A 237 11.33 -9.44 -6.02
N GLY A 238 10.32 -8.77 -6.60
CA GLY A 238 8.93 -9.20 -6.50
C GLY A 238 7.98 -8.19 -5.86
N SER A 239 8.41 -6.96 -5.57
CA SER A 239 7.50 -5.89 -5.16
C SER A 239 6.53 -5.54 -6.29
N ASP A 240 5.27 -5.39 -5.96
CA ASP A 240 4.21 -4.96 -6.89
C ASP A 240 3.86 -3.47 -6.67
N CYS A 241 4.31 -2.89 -5.57
CA CYS A 241 4.17 -1.47 -5.26
C CYS A 241 5.31 -1.05 -4.32
N ILE A 242 5.94 0.07 -4.63
CA ILE A 242 6.93 0.71 -3.76
C ILE A 242 6.26 1.84 -2.97
N ILE A 243 6.43 1.83 -1.65
CA ILE A 243 5.92 2.88 -0.76
C ILE A 243 7.07 3.85 -0.48
N VAL A 244 6.95 5.06 -1.03
CA VAL A 244 7.98 6.10 -0.95
C VAL A 244 7.46 7.29 -0.15
N GLY A 245 8.21 7.71 0.85
CA GLY A 245 7.87 8.88 1.69
C GLY A 245 8.80 10.07 1.41
N SER A 246 9.78 10.25 2.30
CA SER A 246 10.72 11.39 2.28
C SER A 246 11.46 11.57 0.96
N GLY A 247 11.75 10.51 0.23
CA GLY A 247 12.38 10.58 -1.10
C GLY A 247 11.56 11.36 -2.14
N ILE A 248 10.26 11.55 -1.92
CA ILE A 248 9.41 12.39 -2.75
C ILE A 248 9.05 13.69 -2.02
N HIS A 249 8.38 13.59 -0.87
CA HIS A 249 7.77 14.78 -0.24
C HIS A 249 8.77 15.73 0.47
N LYS A 250 10.04 15.33 0.66
CA LYS A 250 11.12 16.20 1.17
C LYS A 250 12.07 16.68 0.05
N ALA A 251 11.86 16.23 -1.18
CA ALA A 251 12.69 16.65 -2.31
C ALA A 251 12.49 18.13 -2.66
N GLU A 252 13.50 18.76 -3.22
CA GLU A 252 13.41 20.14 -3.71
C GLU A 252 12.35 20.28 -4.82
N ASN A 253 12.20 19.23 -5.65
CA ASN A 253 11.15 19.14 -6.66
C ASN A 253 10.42 17.78 -6.54
N PRO A 254 9.34 17.70 -5.76
CA PRO A 254 8.61 16.46 -5.55
C PRO A 254 8.05 15.83 -6.83
N ALA A 255 7.60 16.65 -7.80
CA ALA A 255 7.04 16.15 -9.06
C ALA A 255 8.09 15.41 -9.89
N LEU A 256 9.28 15.98 -10.05
CA LEU A 256 10.39 15.31 -10.76
C LEU A 256 10.82 14.03 -10.06
N GLN A 257 10.88 14.02 -8.74
CA GLN A 257 11.20 12.81 -7.99
C GLN A 257 10.13 11.74 -8.12
N ALA A 258 8.86 12.10 -8.01
CA ALA A 258 7.75 11.15 -8.21
C ALA A 258 7.79 10.54 -9.62
N GLU A 259 8.07 11.34 -10.64
CA GLU A 259 8.28 10.87 -12.01
C GLU A 259 9.47 9.90 -12.13
N ALA A 260 10.59 10.19 -11.47
CA ALA A 260 11.77 9.33 -11.46
C ALA A 260 11.47 7.96 -10.83
N TYR A 261 10.79 7.93 -9.67
CA TYR A 261 10.33 6.69 -9.04
C TYR A 261 9.34 5.92 -9.91
N ALA A 262 8.39 6.62 -10.56
CA ALA A 262 7.44 6.00 -11.46
C ALA A 262 8.15 5.31 -12.62
N LYS A 263 9.06 6.00 -13.30
CA LYS A 263 9.87 5.44 -14.40
C LYS A 263 10.71 4.24 -13.98
N ALA A 264 11.42 4.36 -12.85
CA ALA A 264 12.28 3.30 -12.33
C ALA A 264 11.46 2.04 -12.01
N SER A 265 10.36 2.19 -11.26
CA SER A 265 9.51 1.08 -10.86
C SER A 265 8.79 0.42 -12.05
N TRP A 266 8.26 1.22 -12.97
CA TRP A 266 7.58 0.69 -14.16
C TRP A 266 8.52 0.00 -15.14
N SER A 267 9.73 0.53 -15.33
CA SER A 267 10.77 -0.12 -16.15
C SER A 267 11.16 -1.48 -15.58
N ALA A 268 11.41 -1.55 -14.27
CA ALA A 268 11.74 -2.80 -13.60
C ALA A 268 10.58 -3.82 -13.64
N PHE A 269 9.33 -3.35 -13.52
CA PHE A 269 8.15 -4.21 -13.67
C PHE A 269 8.09 -4.86 -15.05
N ASN A 270 8.26 -4.08 -16.11
CA ASN A 270 8.26 -4.61 -17.48
C ASN A 270 9.45 -5.57 -17.75
N GLU A 271 10.59 -5.34 -17.11
CA GLU A 271 11.74 -6.26 -17.18
C GLU A 271 11.44 -7.60 -16.50
N ARG A 272 10.79 -7.55 -15.33
CA ARG A 272 10.37 -8.75 -14.59
C ARG A 272 9.36 -9.63 -15.34
N LEU A 273 8.61 -9.07 -16.29
CA LEU A 273 7.60 -9.79 -17.09
C LEU A 273 8.19 -10.54 -18.29
N LYS A 274 9.44 -10.27 -18.65
CA LYS A 274 10.16 -10.95 -19.75
C LYS A 274 10.81 -12.24 -19.28
#